data_de73e11eb38418e6774dc34b105d4971
#
_entry.id   de73e11eb38418e6774dc34b105d4971
#
_cell.length_a   1.000
_cell.length_b   1.000
_cell.length_c   1.000
_cell.angle_alpha   90.00
_cell.angle_beta   90.00
_cell.angle_gamma   90.00
#
_symmetry.space_group_name_H-M   'P 1'
#
loop_
_entity.id
_entity.type
_entity.pdbx_description
1 polymer ?
#
loop_
_entity_poly.entity_id
_entity_poly.type
_entity_poly.pdbx_seq_one_letter_code
_entity_poly.pdbx_strand_id
1 'polypeptide(L)'
;MKGVLAEIASMVKDFGSAPTFAEMPRKTLADKGIAGPTAAHTIEEVHTPLNLAYLTFTTGSSAFQNIVGITFAELPARVKASFTVLERAGLKAGDRVLVTYPPLVNVFSGEAFKKYGLQWDFLVRSSRDAFLAALYEFQPKAVVGESSFIRASLEDAKHMGVADELPKDIVLLTAGTPLDLELLPIAQEVLNAEVHDLYGCQEFGWLCMDGVPVRDDIELVKLPDNGGQDMYELVVGGLPMGDSFPVSKSGHVCNRNGKVITYRRERTYPEYEVIVKATTLTSTVTLGRVARSILRIKGRVVKISPDVVTGAEHTVLELTPDYITAGKQQGIVIEGPEKTRFFDDLVQAQLDYQQKAKADPTWTKRN
;
A
#
# COMPACT_ATOMS: atom_id res chain seq x y z
N MET A 1 12.47 -7.11 -43.04
CA MET A 1 11.68 -8.05 -42.20
C MET A 1 11.14 -7.26 -41.04
N LYS A 2 9.87 -7.35 -40.74
CA LYS A 2 9.36 -6.81 -39.45
C LYS A 2 9.98 -7.67 -38.37
N GLY A 3 10.48 -7.03 -37.29
CA GLY A 3 11.04 -7.76 -36.16
C GLY A 3 9.97 -8.63 -35.47
N VAL A 4 10.40 -9.67 -34.76
CA VAL A 4 9.53 -10.61 -34.06
C VAL A 4 8.59 -9.87 -33.09
N LEU A 5 9.07 -8.84 -32.40
CA LEU A 5 8.26 -8.04 -31.47
C LEU A 5 7.17 -7.22 -32.20
N ALA A 6 7.41 -6.76 -33.41
CA ALA A 6 6.39 -6.08 -34.21
C ALA A 6 5.24 -7.05 -34.61
N GLU A 7 5.55 -8.31 -34.86
CA GLU A 7 4.56 -9.34 -35.10
C GLU A 7 3.77 -9.68 -33.84
N ILE A 8 4.45 -9.86 -32.69
CA ILE A 8 3.81 -10.08 -31.40
C ILE A 8 2.90 -8.91 -31.04
N ALA A 9 3.34 -7.67 -31.23
CA ALA A 9 2.53 -6.48 -30.96
C ALA A 9 1.25 -6.43 -31.82
N SER A 10 1.35 -6.84 -33.11
CA SER A 10 0.17 -6.98 -33.98
C SER A 10 -0.77 -8.05 -33.46
N MET A 11 -0.26 -9.23 -33.10
CA MET A 11 -1.07 -10.34 -32.57
C MET A 11 -1.78 -9.95 -31.26
N VAL A 12 -1.09 -9.24 -30.35
CA VAL A 12 -1.70 -8.76 -29.10
C VAL A 12 -2.87 -7.83 -29.36
N LYS A 13 -2.78 -6.97 -30.38
CA LYS A 13 -3.87 -6.07 -30.80
C LYS A 13 -5.05 -6.82 -31.42
N ASP A 14 -4.78 -7.85 -32.22
CA ASP A 14 -5.83 -8.68 -32.88
C ASP A 14 -6.66 -9.46 -31.84
N PHE A 15 -6.09 -9.80 -30.68
CA PHE A 15 -6.84 -10.43 -29.58
C PHE A 15 -7.75 -9.46 -28.82
N GLY A 16 -7.71 -8.17 -29.13
CA GLY A 16 -8.51 -7.12 -28.52
C GLY A 16 -8.09 -6.78 -27.09
N SER A 17 -8.60 -5.70 -26.58
CA SER A 17 -8.39 -5.26 -25.19
C SER A 17 -9.15 -6.14 -24.19
N ALA A 18 -8.67 -6.23 -22.97
CA ALA A 18 -9.47 -6.77 -21.88
C ALA A 18 -10.80 -6.00 -21.79
N PRO A 19 -11.92 -6.66 -21.43
CA PRO A 19 -13.21 -5.99 -21.35
C PRO A 19 -13.12 -4.80 -20.38
N THR A 20 -13.65 -3.68 -20.78
CA THR A 20 -13.77 -2.52 -19.90
C THR A 20 -14.71 -2.84 -18.74
N PHE A 21 -14.66 -2.06 -17.68
CA PHE A 21 -15.55 -2.22 -16.53
C PHE A 21 -17.05 -2.17 -16.92
N ALA A 22 -17.39 -1.44 -17.99
CA ALA A 22 -18.75 -1.37 -18.52
C ALA A 22 -19.17 -2.65 -19.26
N GLU A 23 -18.23 -3.38 -19.85
CA GLU A 23 -18.44 -4.62 -20.60
C GLU A 23 -18.38 -5.87 -19.72
N MET A 24 -17.85 -5.75 -18.49
CA MET A 24 -17.84 -6.86 -17.54
C MET A 24 -19.27 -7.21 -17.11
N PRO A 25 -19.63 -8.51 -17.13
CA PRO A 25 -20.94 -8.93 -16.62
C PRO A 25 -21.08 -8.48 -15.16
N ARG A 26 -22.09 -7.69 -14.89
CA ARG A 26 -22.44 -7.27 -13.53
C ARG A 26 -22.93 -8.50 -12.76
N LYS A 27 -22.09 -9.00 -11.87
CA LYS A 27 -22.51 -10.04 -10.92
C LYS A 27 -23.03 -9.37 -9.66
N THR A 28 -24.21 -9.74 -9.25
CA THR A 28 -24.75 -9.36 -7.95
C THR A 28 -24.06 -10.18 -6.85
N LEU A 29 -24.12 -9.73 -5.60
CA LEU A 29 -23.60 -10.50 -4.46
C LEU A 29 -24.29 -11.84 -4.29
N ALA A 30 -25.57 -11.93 -4.68
CA ALA A 30 -26.34 -13.17 -4.71
C ALA A 30 -25.75 -14.21 -5.67
N ASP A 31 -25.17 -13.78 -6.79
CA ASP A 31 -24.55 -14.67 -7.77
C ASP A 31 -23.25 -15.32 -7.28
N LYS A 32 -22.69 -14.84 -6.18
CA LYS A 32 -21.46 -15.39 -5.58
C LYS A 32 -21.69 -16.51 -4.57
N GLY A 33 -22.95 -16.80 -4.21
CA GLY A 33 -23.29 -17.84 -3.23
C GLY A 33 -22.68 -17.62 -1.84
N ILE A 34 -22.30 -16.40 -1.52
CA ILE A 34 -21.67 -16.05 -0.24
C ILE A 34 -22.78 -15.78 0.77
N ALA A 35 -23.02 -16.72 1.66
CA ALA A 35 -23.84 -16.53 2.84
C ALA A 35 -22.96 -15.93 3.96
N GLY A 36 -23.22 -14.69 4.34
CA GLY A 36 -22.52 -14.01 5.43
C GLY A 36 -22.44 -12.49 5.23
N PRO A 37 -21.91 -11.72 6.18
CA PRO A 37 -21.73 -10.29 6.03
C PRO A 37 -20.80 -10.04 4.84
N THR A 38 -21.37 -9.49 3.77
CA THR A 38 -20.65 -9.16 2.55
C THR A 38 -20.01 -7.79 2.69
N ALA A 39 -19.05 -7.48 1.81
CA ALA A 39 -18.47 -6.14 1.72
C ALA A 39 -19.54 -5.04 1.59
N ALA A 40 -20.68 -5.33 0.94
CA ALA A 40 -21.81 -4.41 0.83
C ALA A 40 -22.47 -4.13 2.16
N HIS A 41 -22.71 -5.15 3.01
CA HIS A 41 -23.23 -4.94 4.36
C HIS A 41 -22.26 -4.15 5.23
N THR A 42 -20.97 -4.38 5.09
CA THR A 42 -19.95 -3.60 5.79
C THR A 42 -19.95 -2.14 5.33
N ILE A 43 -20.20 -1.88 4.04
CA ILE A 43 -20.33 -0.52 3.50
C ILE A 43 -21.61 0.16 3.96
N GLU A 44 -22.73 -0.57 4.06
CA GLU A 44 -23.98 -0.02 4.56
C GLU A 44 -23.97 0.27 6.06
N GLU A 45 -23.27 -0.57 6.84
CA GLU A 45 -23.11 -0.36 8.27
C GLU A 45 -22.02 0.66 8.63
N VAL A 46 -20.97 0.76 7.80
CA VAL A 46 -19.97 1.82 7.91
C VAL A 46 -20.54 3.04 7.20
N HIS A 47 -21.15 3.93 7.96
CA HIS A 47 -21.47 5.26 7.48
C HIS A 47 -20.20 5.89 6.94
N THR A 48 -20.10 6.01 5.62
CA THR A 48 -18.92 6.52 4.94
C THR A 48 -18.67 7.95 5.37
N PRO A 49 -17.61 8.27 6.10
CA PRO A 49 -17.32 9.64 6.49
C PRO A 49 -17.24 10.53 5.25
N LEU A 50 -17.85 11.70 5.30
CA LEU A 50 -17.89 12.65 4.17
C LEU A 50 -16.52 13.17 3.75
N ASN A 51 -15.48 12.92 4.55
CA ASN A 51 -14.09 13.28 4.30
C ASN A 51 -13.25 12.16 3.68
N LEU A 52 -13.86 11.04 3.29
CA LEU A 52 -13.18 10.04 2.49
C LEU A 52 -12.97 10.54 1.07
N ALA A 53 -11.74 10.44 0.61
CA ALA A 53 -11.39 10.72 -0.78
C ALA A 53 -11.84 9.57 -1.69
N TYR A 54 -11.60 8.33 -1.26
CA TYR A 54 -12.02 7.12 -1.96
C TYR A 54 -11.95 5.89 -1.05
N LEU A 55 -12.56 4.80 -1.50
CA LEU A 55 -12.42 3.47 -0.91
C LEU A 55 -11.50 2.61 -1.78
N THR A 56 -10.68 1.80 -1.15
CA THR A 56 -9.86 0.80 -1.82
C THR A 56 -10.01 -0.55 -1.14
N PHE A 57 -9.60 -1.62 -1.83
CA PHE A 57 -9.73 -2.98 -1.35
C PHE A 57 -8.35 -3.61 -1.26
N THR A 58 -8.07 -4.27 -0.14
CA THR A 58 -6.85 -5.06 -0.02
C THR A 58 -7.15 -6.52 -0.35
N THR A 59 -6.34 -7.10 -1.21
CA THR A 59 -6.29 -8.54 -1.40
C THR A 59 -5.47 -9.15 -0.25
N GLY A 60 -6.09 -9.30 0.91
CA GLY A 60 -5.46 -10.02 2.00
C GLY A 60 -5.16 -11.47 1.58
N SER A 61 -4.09 -12.07 2.09
CA SER A 61 -3.77 -13.50 1.91
C SER A 61 -4.81 -14.45 2.56
N SER A 62 -5.74 -13.92 3.32
CA SER A 62 -6.98 -14.56 3.76
C SER A 62 -8.12 -14.09 2.85
N ALA A 63 -9.05 -14.96 2.53
CA ALA A 63 -10.14 -14.77 1.56
C ALA A 63 -11.04 -13.53 1.78
N PHE A 64 -10.75 -12.70 2.76
CA PHE A 64 -11.48 -11.48 3.08
C PHE A 64 -10.74 -10.27 2.51
N GLN A 65 -11.39 -9.57 1.59
CA GLN A 65 -10.95 -8.24 1.16
C GLN A 65 -11.30 -7.24 2.25
N ASN A 66 -10.29 -6.56 2.78
CA ASN A 66 -10.55 -5.43 3.67
C ASN A 66 -10.90 -4.20 2.82
N ILE A 67 -11.96 -3.52 3.20
CA ILE A 67 -12.30 -2.21 2.64
C ILE A 67 -11.55 -1.15 3.44
N VAL A 68 -10.80 -0.33 2.74
CA VAL A 68 -9.99 0.73 3.34
C VAL A 68 -10.48 2.08 2.85
N GLY A 69 -10.85 2.94 3.78
CA GLY A 69 -11.18 4.33 3.50
C GLY A 69 -9.92 5.19 3.51
N ILE A 70 -9.68 5.92 2.43
CA ILE A 70 -8.59 6.90 2.34
C ILE A 70 -9.19 8.28 2.52
N THR A 71 -8.74 9.00 3.55
CA THR A 71 -9.20 10.37 3.82
C THR A 71 -8.52 11.40 2.91
N PHE A 72 -9.18 12.55 2.72
CA PHE A 72 -8.54 13.67 2.02
C PHE A 72 -7.26 14.15 2.72
N ALA A 73 -7.20 14.07 4.04
CA ALA A 73 -6.04 14.46 4.83
C ALA A 73 -4.81 13.55 4.56
N GLU A 74 -5.04 12.28 4.19
CA GLU A 74 -3.97 11.32 3.86
C GLU A 74 -3.36 11.54 2.46
N LEU A 75 -4.11 12.13 1.52
CA LEU A 75 -3.65 12.27 0.13
C LEU A 75 -2.31 13.01 -0.02
N PRO A 76 -2.03 14.13 0.68
CA PRO A 76 -0.75 14.83 0.57
C PRO A 76 0.45 13.95 0.94
N ALA A 77 0.35 13.15 2.01
CA ALA A 77 1.42 12.25 2.45
C ALA A 77 1.66 11.13 1.43
N ARG A 78 0.59 10.57 0.85
CA ARG A 78 0.70 9.56 -0.23
C ARG A 78 1.38 10.13 -1.47
N VAL A 79 1.00 11.35 -1.89
CA VAL A 79 1.62 12.02 -3.04
C VAL A 79 3.09 12.31 -2.76
N LYS A 80 3.42 12.82 -1.56
CA LYS A 80 4.81 13.07 -1.14
C LYS A 80 5.65 11.79 -1.18
N ALA A 81 5.13 10.68 -0.62
CA ALA A 81 5.81 9.38 -0.65
C ALA A 81 6.03 8.89 -2.10
N SER A 82 5.01 9.04 -2.97
CA SER A 82 5.13 8.70 -4.38
C SER A 82 6.19 9.53 -5.08
N PHE A 83 6.24 10.84 -4.82
CA PHE A 83 7.28 11.73 -5.39
C PHE A 83 8.68 11.32 -4.93
N THR A 84 8.84 11.03 -3.63
CA THR A 84 10.11 10.54 -3.09
C THR A 84 10.60 9.28 -3.80
N VAL A 85 9.69 8.32 -4.10
CA VAL A 85 10.03 7.12 -4.87
C VAL A 85 10.46 7.48 -6.29
N LEU A 86 9.69 8.31 -6.98
CA LEU A 86 9.98 8.68 -8.38
C LEU A 86 11.30 9.47 -8.50
N GLU A 87 11.56 10.39 -7.57
CA GLU A 87 12.80 11.15 -7.51
C GLU A 87 14.01 10.26 -7.23
N ARG A 88 13.92 9.36 -6.26
CA ARG A 88 15.01 8.39 -5.96
C ARG A 88 15.27 7.44 -7.13
N ALA A 89 14.24 7.11 -7.90
CA ALA A 89 14.35 6.33 -9.13
C ALA A 89 14.86 7.16 -10.32
N GLY A 90 15.23 8.41 -10.13
CA GLY A 90 15.77 9.30 -11.17
C GLY A 90 14.80 9.69 -12.27
N LEU A 91 13.49 9.49 -12.06
CA LEU A 91 12.45 9.83 -13.05
C LEU A 91 12.19 11.33 -13.09
N LYS A 92 11.77 11.81 -14.25
CA LYS A 92 11.51 13.23 -14.53
C LYS A 92 10.16 13.43 -15.20
N ALA A 93 9.65 14.64 -15.12
CA ALA A 93 8.44 15.02 -15.86
C ALA A 93 8.63 14.74 -17.36
N GLY A 94 7.62 14.15 -18.00
CA GLY A 94 7.66 13.70 -19.38
C GLY A 94 8.08 12.24 -19.57
N ASP A 95 8.69 11.61 -18.56
CA ASP A 95 9.07 10.20 -18.66
C ASP A 95 7.83 9.30 -18.79
N ARG A 96 8.00 8.21 -19.55
CA ARG A 96 6.95 7.20 -19.77
C ARG A 96 7.09 6.06 -18.77
N VAL A 97 5.98 5.70 -18.11
CA VAL A 97 5.92 4.62 -17.11
C VAL A 97 4.90 3.59 -17.53
N LEU A 98 5.34 2.36 -17.65
CA LEU A 98 4.45 1.21 -17.91
C LEU A 98 4.11 0.52 -16.58
N VAL A 99 2.81 0.37 -16.30
CA VAL A 99 2.33 -0.32 -15.11
C VAL A 99 1.78 -1.68 -15.48
N THR A 100 2.37 -2.74 -14.97
CA THR A 100 2.01 -4.11 -15.34
C THR A 100 0.82 -4.66 -14.53
N TYR A 101 0.56 -4.08 -13.36
CA TYR A 101 -0.44 -4.56 -12.43
C TYR A 101 -1.31 -3.39 -11.92
N PRO A 102 -2.59 -3.28 -12.34
CA PRO A 102 -3.46 -2.14 -12.04
C PRO A 102 -3.52 -1.72 -10.56
N PRO A 103 -3.59 -2.63 -9.56
CA PRO A 103 -3.56 -2.25 -8.16
C PRO A 103 -2.37 -1.38 -7.73
N LEU A 104 -1.23 -1.48 -8.40
CA LEU A 104 -0.06 -0.65 -8.09
C LEU A 104 -0.29 0.84 -8.39
N VAL A 105 -1.17 1.18 -9.32
CA VAL A 105 -1.58 2.57 -9.56
C VAL A 105 -2.32 3.16 -8.37
N ASN A 106 -3.10 2.35 -7.65
CA ASN A 106 -3.77 2.82 -6.44
C ASN A 106 -2.76 3.13 -5.33
N VAL A 107 -1.63 2.42 -5.28
CA VAL A 107 -0.56 2.68 -4.31
C VAL A 107 0.19 3.96 -4.66
N PHE A 108 0.56 4.20 -5.94
CA PHE A 108 1.12 5.46 -6.41
C PHE A 108 0.12 6.60 -6.37
N SER A 109 -1.14 6.33 -6.62
CA SER A 109 -2.24 7.20 -7.08
C SER A 109 -1.98 7.76 -8.49
N GLY A 110 -2.99 7.67 -9.35
CA GLY A 110 -2.93 8.29 -10.69
C GLY A 110 -2.75 9.80 -10.63
N GLU A 111 -3.19 10.42 -9.53
CA GLU A 111 -2.99 11.84 -9.24
C GLU A 111 -1.50 12.17 -9.02
N ALA A 112 -0.74 11.30 -8.34
CA ALA A 112 0.70 11.50 -8.14
C ALA A 112 1.44 11.46 -9.48
N PHE A 113 1.15 10.51 -10.36
CA PHE A 113 1.73 10.45 -11.69
C PHE A 113 1.40 11.71 -12.51
N LYS A 114 0.14 12.14 -12.49
CA LYS A 114 -0.29 13.35 -13.18
C LYS A 114 0.39 14.61 -12.64
N LYS A 115 0.46 14.77 -11.32
CA LYS A 115 1.11 15.92 -10.67
C LYS A 115 2.63 15.94 -10.89
N TYR A 116 3.25 14.78 -10.95
CA TYR A 116 4.68 14.64 -11.26
C TYR A 116 4.99 14.92 -12.73
N GLY A 117 3.96 14.86 -13.60
CA GLY A 117 4.07 15.10 -15.03
C GLY A 117 4.50 13.87 -15.83
N LEU A 118 4.29 12.66 -15.33
CA LEU A 118 4.59 11.41 -16.03
C LEU A 118 3.53 11.10 -17.08
N GLN A 119 3.98 10.43 -18.16
CA GLN A 119 3.12 9.75 -19.11
C GLN A 119 3.09 8.27 -18.69
N TRP A 120 1.91 7.72 -18.42
CA TRP A 120 1.79 6.35 -17.93
C TRP A 120 0.69 5.59 -18.63
N ASP A 121 0.89 4.29 -18.76
CA ASP A 121 -0.08 3.39 -19.36
C ASP A 121 -0.08 2.04 -18.65
N PHE A 122 -1.13 1.27 -18.87
CA PHE A 122 -1.29 -0.09 -18.35
C PHE A 122 -1.04 -1.13 -19.41
N LEU A 123 -0.66 -2.32 -18.97
CA LEU A 123 -0.75 -3.48 -19.82
C LEU A 123 -2.21 -3.75 -20.24
N VAL A 124 -2.43 -3.87 -21.53
CA VAL A 124 -3.73 -4.26 -22.09
C VAL A 124 -4.17 -5.63 -21.56
N ARG A 125 -3.22 -6.51 -21.28
CA ARG A 125 -3.42 -7.85 -20.71
C ARG A 125 -2.25 -8.22 -19.80
N SER A 126 -2.54 -8.98 -18.74
CA SER A 126 -1.53 -9.55 -17.86
C SER A 126 -0.91 -10.82 -18.51
N SER A 127 -0.28 -10.66 -19.68
CA SER A 127 0.47 -11.73 -20.36
C SER A 127 1.89 -11.26 -20.67
N ARG A 128 2.82 -12.20 -20.72
CA ARG A 128 4.23 -11.92 -20.99
C ARG A 128 4.43 -11.34 -22.38
N ASP A 129 3.71 -11.86 -23.39
CA ASP A 129 3.74 -11.34 -24.76
C ASP A 129 3.25 -9.89 -24.83
N ALA A 130 2.14 -9.57 -24.12
CA ALA A 130 1.64 -8.21 -24.05
C ALA A 130 2.63 -7.26 -23.36
N PHE A 131 3.37 -7.76 -22.38
CA PHE A 131 4.41 -6.98 -21.72
C PHE A 131 5.58 -6.68 -22.65
N LEU A 132 6.08 -7.67 -23.37
CA LEU A 132 7.16 -7.48 -24.35
C LEU A 132 6.73 -6.56 -25.48
N ALA A 133 5.51 -6.74 -25.99
CA ALA A 133 4.95 -5.84 -27.00
C ALA A 133 4.83 -4.39 -26.49
N ALA A 134 4.39 -4.21 -25.24
CA ALA A 134 4.28 -2.89 -24.63
C ALA A 134 5.65 -2.25 -24.40
N LEU A 135 6.66 -3.00 -23.98
CA LEU A 135 8.04 -2.49 -23.88
C LEU A 135 8.53 -1.99 -25.25
N TYR A 136 8.29 -2.79 -26.29
CA TYR A 136 8.70 -2.46 -27.65
C TYR A 136 8.00 -1.22 -28.20
N GLU A 137 6.64 -1.13 -28.03
CA GLU A 137 5.85 -0.04 -28.62
C GLU A 137 5.90 1.24 -27.79
N PHE A 138 5.75 1.10 -26.47
CA PHE A 138 5.67 2.25 -25.57
C PHE A 138 7.02 2.83 -25.21
N GLN A 139 8.10 2.05 -25.29
CA GLN A 139 9.47 2.47 -24.94
C GLN A 139 9.50 3.21 -23.59
N PRO A 140 9.10 2.57 -22.49
CA PRO A 140 9.02 3.23 -21.19
C PRO A 140 10.40 3.54 -20.62
N LYS A 141 10.51 4.64 -19.85
CA LYS A 141 11.67 4.92 -19.01
C LYS A 141 11.65 4.10 -17.72
N ALA A 142 10.45 3.77 -17.23
CA ALA A 142 10.30 2.91 -16.05
C ALA A 142 9.15 1.93 -16.22
N VAL A 143 9.27 0.80 -15.50
CA VAL A 143 8.22 -0.21 -15.37
C VAL A 143 7.89 -0.37 -13.90
N VAL A 144 6.60 -0.35 -13.57
CA VAL A 144 6.08 -0.69 -12.22
C VAL A 144 5.41 -2.06 -12.30
N GLY A 145 5.93 -3.05 -11.59
CA GLY A 145 5.41 -4.39 -11.73
C GLY A 145 5.85 -5.39 -10.66
N GLU A 146 5.38 -6.61 -10.81
CA GLU A 146 5.75 -7.73 -9.95
C GLU A 146 7.02 -8.38 -10.49
N SER A 147 7.99 -8.64 -9.62
CA SER A 147 9.35 -9.04 -10.01
C SER A 147 9.43 -10.36 -10.75
N SER A 148 8.71 -11.40 -10.32
CA SER A 148 8.76 -12.71 -10.97
C SER A 148 8.08 -12.70 -12.34
N PHE A 149 7.04 -11.89 -12.52
CA PHE A 149 6.40 -11.70 -13.82
C PHE A 149 7.35 -11.02 -14.81
N ILE A 150 8.04 -9.95 -14.37
CA ILE A 150 9.02 -9.24 -15.20
C ILE A 150 10.16 -10.18 -15.56
N ARG A 151 10.73 -10.91 -14.57
CA ARG A 151 11.79 -11.89 -14.80
C ARG A 151 11.42 -12.90 -15.88
N ALA A 152 10.30 -13.59 -15.71
CA ALA A 152 9.87 -14.62 -16.65
C ALA A 152 9.65 -14.05 -18.07
N SER A 153 9.18 -12.81 -18.19
CA SER A 153 9.00 -12.15 -19.48
C SER A 153 10.36 -11.84 -20.16
N LEU A 154 11.35 -11.39 -19.37
CA LEU A 154 12.70 -11.12 -19.90
C LEU A 154 13.44 -12.40 -20.30
N GLU A 155 13.24 -13.49 -19.56
CA GLU A 155 13.75 -14.81 -19.94
C GLU A 155 13.15 -15.27 -21.29
N ASP A 156 11.84 -15.07 -21.48
CA ASP A 156 11.20 -15.37 -22.79
C ASP A 156 11.79 -14.51 -23.91
N ALA A 157 12.01 -13.21 -23.69
CA ALA A 157 12.63 -12.34 -24.69
C ALA A 157 14.03 -12.80 -25.07
N LYS A 158 14.82 -13.26 -24.11
CA LYS A 158 16.14 -13.83 -24.35
C LYS A 158 16.06 -15.12 -25.17
N HIS A 159 15.16 -16.03 -24.79
CA HIS A 159 14.97 -17.29 -25.52
C HIS A 159 14.49 -17.08 -26.96
N MET A 160 13.67 -16.08 -27.19
CA MET A 160 13.20 -15.71 -28.54
C MET A 160 14.23 -14.93 -29.36
N GLY A 161 15.33 -14.51 -28.75
CA GLY A 161 16.37 -13.70 -29.42
C GLY A 161 15.93 -12.27 -29.75
N VAL A 162 14.96 -11.71 -29.03
CA VAL A 162 14.40 -10.37 -29.26
C VAL A 162 14.88 -9.33 -28.24
N ALA A 163 15.81 -9.70 -27.36
CA ALA A 163 16.31 -8.82 -26.30
C ALA A 163 16.88 -7.49 -26.83
N ASP A 164 17.49 -7.48 -28.01
CA ASP A 164 18.07 -6.29 -28.62
C ASP A 164 17.03 -5.29 -29.16
N GLU A 165 15.78 -5.74 -29.35
CA GLU A 165 14.68 -4.88 -29.79
C GLU A 165 14.02 -4.14 -28.61
N LEU A 166 14.34 -4.51 -27.38
CA LEU A 166 13.78 -3.91 -26.16
C LEU A 166 14.50 -2.63 -25.73
N PRO A 167 13.82 -1.71 -25.04
CA PRO A 167 14.45 -0.50 -24.51
C PRO A 167 15.57 -0.83 -23.54
N LYS A 168 16.59 0.03 -23.49
CA LYS A 168 17.72 -0.08 -22.57
C LYS A 168 17.70 1.09 -21.58
N ASP A 169 18.49 0.96 -20.51
CA ASP A 169 18.67 2.00 -19.49
C ASP A 169 17.35 2.41 -18.84
N ILE A 170 16.50 1.41 -18.54
CA ILE A 170 15.20 1.62 -17.87
C ILE A 170 15.29 1.35 -16.38
N VAL A 171 14.28 1.81 -15.65
CA VAL A 171 14.15 1.57 -14.20
C VAL A 171 13.02 0.58 -13.95
N LEU A 172 13.27 -0.44 -13.16
CA LEU A 172 12.26 -1.39 -12.70
C LEU A 172 11.87 -1.09 -11.24
N LEU A 173 10.66 -0.66 -11.03
CA LEU A 173 10.05 -0.43 -9.72
C LEU A 173 9.22 -1.65 -9.35
N THR A 174 9.83 -2.58 -8.62
CA THR A 174 9.20 -3.88 -8.31
C THR A 174 8.43 -3.82 -7.01
N ALA A 175 7.20 -4.34 -7.02
CA ALA A 175 6.32 -4.30 -5.87
C ALA A 175 5.26 -5.43 -5.89
N GLY A 176 4.55 -5.58 -4.79
CA GLY A 176 3.44 -6.54 -4.64
C GLY A 176 3.85 -7.85 -4.02
N THR A 177 5.03 -8.33 -4.32
CA THR A 177 5.65 -9.53 -3.74
C THR A 177 7.09 -9.20 -3.31
N PRO A 178 7.74 -10.02 -2.47
CA PRO A 178 9.17 -9.89 -2.22
C PRO A 178 9.96 -9.96 -3.53
N LEU A 179 11.01 -9.15 -3.64
CA LEU A 179 11.84 -9.11 -4.84
C LEU A 179 12.41 -10.48 -5.18
N ASP A 180 12.17 -10.91 -6.41
CA ASP A 180 12.81 -12.09 -6.99
C ASP A 180 14.25 -11.72 -7.37
N LEU A 181 15.22 -12.29 -6.66
CA LEU A 181 16.63 -11.96 -6.85
C LEU A 181 17.18 -12.37 -8.21
N GLU A 182 16.56 -13.37 -8.86
CA GLU A 182 16.94 -13.81 -10.20
C GLU A 182 16.55 -12.79 -11.27
N LEU A 183 15.66 -11.82 -10.93
CA LEU A 183 15.40 -10.69 -11.81
C LEU A 183 16.64 -9.83 -12.03
N LEU A 184 17.48 -9.64 -11.02
CA LEU A 184 18.61 -8.70 -11.09
C LEU A 184 19.57 -8.98 -12.27
N PRO A 185 20.10 -10.21 -12.46
CA PRO A 185 20.98 -10.50 -13.58
C PRO A 185 20.31 -10.39 -14.94
N ILE A 186 19.06 -10.89 -15.07
CA ILE A 186 18.36 -10.87 -16.36
C ILE A 186 17.93 -9.44 -16.75
N ALA A 187 17.53 -8.61 -15.79
CA ALA A 187 17.19 -7.21 -16.01
C ALA A 187 18.42 -6.40 -16.48
N GLN A 188 19.57 -6.64 -15.87
CA GLN A 188 20.81 -6.04 -16.29
C GLN A 188 21.20 -6.48 -17.69
N GLU A 189 21.13 -7.77 -18.00
CA GLU A 189 21.52 -8.33 -19.29
C GLU A 189 20.61 -7.86 -20.44
N VAL A 190 19.29 -7.93 -20.23
CA VAL A 190 18.29 -7.69 -21.29
C VAL A 190 17.96 -6.21 -21.45
N LEU A 191 17.85 -5.45 -20.37
CA LEU A 191 17.37 -4.07 -20.41
C LEU A 191 18.41 -3.04 -19.94
N ASN A 192 19.57 -3.46 -19.47
CA ASN A 192 20.51 -2.62 -18.71
C ASN A 192 19.77 -1.83 -17.61
N ALA A 193 18.89 -2.51 -16.88
CA ALA A 193 17.95 -1.87 -15.97
C ALA A 193 18.50 -1.75 -14.56
N GLU A 194 18.19 -0.63 -13.92
CA GLU A 194 18.28 -0.46 -12.47
C GLU A 194 16.99 -1.02 -11.82
N VAL A 195 17.13 -1.82 -10.77
CA VAL A 195 16.00 -2.49 -10.10
C VAL A 195 15.86 -1.98 -8.68
N HIS A 196 14.69 -1.45 -8.35
CA HIS A 196 14.33 -1.02 -7.01
C HIS A 196 13.22 -1.88 -6.42
N ASP A 197 13.36 -2.20 -5.14
CA ASP A 197 12.39 -2.96 -4.36
C ASP A 197 11.48 -2.00 -3.58
N LEU A 198 10.18 -2.00 -3.90
CA LEU A 198 9.20 -1.14 -3.27
C LEU A 198 8.30 -1.94 -2.32
N TYR A 199 8.18 -1.46 -1.10
CA TYR A 199 7.17 -1.91 -0.17
C TYR A 199 6.12 -0.85 0.06
N GLY A 200 4.87 -1.25 -0.09
CA GLY A 200 3.71 -0.40 0.15
C GLY A 200 2.43 -1.21 0.25
N CYS A 201 1.34 -0.53 0.53
CA CYS A 201 0.03 -1.14 0.63
C CYS A 201 -1.07 -0.17 0.19
N GLN A 202 -2.25 -0.72 -0.03
CA GLN A 202 -3.41 0.07 -0.43
C GLN A 202 -3.80 1.10 0.63
N GLU A 203 -3.59 0.76 1.90
CA GLU A 203 -3.95 1.59 3.05
C GLU A 203 -3.15 2.90 3.13
N PHE A 204 -1.82 2.82 2.91
CA PHE A 204 -0.91 3.92 3.21
C PHE A 204 -0.11 4.41 2.00
N GLY A 205 -0.20 3.74 0.86
CA GLY A 205 0.67 4.02 -0.28
C GLY A 205 2.06 3.43 -0.10
N TRP A 206 3.09 4.08 -0.64
CA TRP A 206 4.47 3.62 -0.52
C TRP A 206 5.02 3.88 0.87
N LEU A 207 5.71 2.90 1.41
CA LEU A 207 6.28 2.91 2.75
C LEU A 207 7.81 2.87 2.74
N CYS A 208 8.40 1.99 1.91
CA CYS A 208 9.85 1.88 1.77
C CYS A 208 10.25 1.70 0.31
N MET A 209 11.43 2.19 -0.04
CA MET A 209 12.13 1.91 -1.27
C MET A 209 13.54 1.41 -0.92
N ASP A 210 13.91 0.24 -1.40
CA ASP A 210 15.17 -0.43 -1.08
C ASP A 210 15.44 -0.53 0.43
N GLY A 211 14.39 -0.80 1.20
CA GLY A 211 14.42 -0.86 2.65
C GLY A 211 14.44 0.48 3.37
N VAL A 212 14.55 1.60 2.65
CA VAL A 212 14.58 2.95 3.23
C VAL A 212 13.18 3.54 3.28
N PRO A 213 12.70 4.00 4.44
CA PRO A 213 11.41 4.69 4.56
C PRO A 213 11.29 5.88 3.60
N VAL A 214 10.09 6.05 3.03
CA VAL A 214 9.75 7.16 2.12
C VAL A 214 8.69 8.10 2.70
N ARG A 215 8.29 7.87 3.95
CA ARG A 215 7.35 8.71 4.72
C ARG A 215 7.98 9.14 6.03
N ASP A 216 7.56 10.29 6.52
CA ASP A 216 8.09 10.88 7.77
C ASP A 216 7.38 10.34 9.03
N ASP A 217 6.20 9.70 8.84
CA ASP A 217 5.35 9.16 9.90
C ASP A 217 5.56 7.64 10.14
N ILE A 218 6.63 7.08 9.62
CA ILE A 218 7.01 5.68 9.86
C ILE A 218 7.87 5.56 11.10
N GLU A 219 7.56 4.58 11.93
CA GLU A 219 8.36 4.14 13.04
C GLU A 219 8.63 2.63 12.94
N LEU A 220 9.85 2.23 13.25
CA LEU A 220 10.26 0.82 13.33
C LEU A 220 10.33 0.41 14.79
N VAL A 221 9.38 -0.42 15.20
CA VAL A 221 9.20 -0.82 16.58
C VAL A 221 9.72 -2.24 16.78
N LYS A 222 10.72 -2.39 17.64
CA LYS A 222 11.32 -3.69 17.94
C LYS A 222 10.29 -4.63 18.57
N LEU A 223 10.14 -5.81 17.97
CA LEU A 223 9.30 -6.86 18.53
C LEU A 223 10.01 -7.55 19.70
N PRO A 224 9.22 -8.17 20.60
CA PRO A 224 9.76 -9.03 21.65
C PRO A 224 10.63 -10.13 21.06
N ASP A 225 11.69 -10.47 21.78
CA ASP A 225 12.65 -11.49 21.38
C ASP A 225 11.95 -12.87 21.29
N ASN A 226 11.88 -13.40 20.08
CA ASN A 226 11.34 -14.72 19.80
C ASN A 226 12.47 -15.78 19.64
N GLY A 227 13.65 -15.53 20.19
CA GLY A 227 14.78 -16.46 20.17
C GLY A 227 15.53 -16.50 18.84
N GLY A 228 15.48 -15.41 18.07
CA GLY A 228 16.12 -15.34 16.76
C GLY A 228 16.65 -13.94 16.41
N GLN A 229 16.57 -13.59 15.14
CA GLN A 229 16.94 -12.28 14.64
C GLN A 229 15.97 -11.20 15.15
N ASP A 230 16.49 -10.06 15.54
CA ASP A 230 15.69 -8.88 15.89
C ASP A 230 14.75 -8.48 14.75
N MET A 231 13.47 -8.48 15.04
CA MET A 231 12.41 -8.11 14.11
C MET A 231 11.76 -6.80 14.56
N TYR A 232 11.36 -6.00 13.60
CA TYR A 232 10.73 -4.71 13.84
C TYR A 232 9.44 -4.62 13.06
N GLU A 233 8.37 -4.18 13.70
CA GLU A 233 7.11 -3.88 13.04
C GLU A 233 7.14 -2.46 12.48
N LEU A 234 6.58 -2.29 11.30
CA LEU A 234 6.28 -0.97 10.74
C LEU A 234 5.04 -0.40 11.40
N VAL A 235 5.18 0.79 11.95
CA VAL A 235 4.08 1.59 12.46
C VAL A 235 3.96 2.84 11.61
N VAL A 236 2.79 3.11 11.07
CA VAL A 236 2.54 4.25 10.19
C VAL A 236 1.53 5.18 10.86
N GLY A 237 1.96 6.41 11.16
CA GLY A 237 1.10 7.40 11.80
C GLY A 237 0.48 6.93 13.12
N GLY A 238 1.18 6.10 13.87
CA GLY A 238 0.75 5.53 15.14
C GLY A 238 -0.05 4.24 15.05
N LEU A 239 -0.27 3.68 13.84
CA LEU A 239 -0.98 2.42 13.66
C LEU A 239 -0.04 1.30 13.18
N PRO A 240 0.00 0.16 13.89
CA PRO A 240 0.80 -0.99 13.47
C PRO A 240 0.25 -1.61 12.20
N MET A 241 1.17 -2.00 11.31
CA MET A 241 0.83 -2.56 10.00
C MET A 241 0.54 -4.07 10.05
N GLY A 242 1.03 -4.77 11.05
CA GLY A 242 1.00 -6.23 11.12
C GLY A 242 2.06 -6.91 10.25
N ASP A 243 3.01 -6.15 9.72
CA ASP A 243 4.17 -6.63 8.97
C ASP A 243 5.44 -6.32 9.73
N SER A 244 6.34 -7.31 9.84
CA SER A 244 7.62 -7.14 10.51
C SER A 244 8.79 -7.50 9.62
N PHE A 245 9.92 -6.84 9.89
CA PHE A 245 11.14 -6.95 9.09
C PHE A 245 12.36 -6.93 9.99
N PRO A 246 13.46 -7.59 9.60
CA PRO A 246 14.78 -7.29 10.13
C PRO A 246 15.16 -5.85 9.79
N VAL A 247 15.92 -5.23 10.67
CA VAL A 247 16.46 -3.88 10.44
C VAL A 247 17.98 -3.95 10.49
N SER A 248 18.62 -3.36 9.49
CA SER A 248 20.08 -3.28 9.41
C SER A 248 20.63 -2.33 10.48
N LYS A 249 21.96 -2.35 10.67
CA LYS A 249 22.67 -1.41 11.57
C LYS A 249 22.47 0.06 11.16
N SER A 250 22.15 0.31 9.90
CA SER A 250 21.82 1.65 9.39
C SER A 250 20.36 2.06 9.60
N GLY A 251 19.54 1.23 10.22
CA GLY A 251 18.13 1.50 10.45
C GLY A 251 17.21 1.23 9.25
N HIS A 252 17.72 0.56 8.22
CA HIS A 252 16.94 0.24 7.03
C HIS A 252 16.27 -1.13 7.16
N VAL A 253 15.07 -1.26 6.66
CA VAL A 253 14.39 -2.55 6.51
C VAL A 253 15.18 -3.42 5.55
N CYS A 254 15.42 -4.66 5.89
CA CYS A 254 16.24 -5.58 5.09
C CYS A 254 15.66 -6.99 5.10
N ASN A 255 16.24 -7.86 4.27
CA ASN A 255 15.94 -9.28 4.34
C ASN A 255 16.66 -9.95 5.51
N ARG A 256 16.37 -11.24 5.78
CA ARG A 256 17.02 -12.02 6.85
C ARG A 256 18.53 -12.10 6.74
N ASN A 257 19.11 -11.91 5.54
CA ASN A 257 20.52 -11.90 5.31
C ASN A 257 21.15 -10.50 5.47
N GLY A 258 20.39 -9.51 5.91
CA GLY A 258 20.85 -8.14 6.10
C GLY A 258 21.04 -7.33 4.81
N LYS A 259 20.58 -7.83 3.66
CA LYS A 259 20.61 -7.10 2.40
C LYS A 259 19.43 -6.12 2.32
N VAL A 260 19.70 -4.84 2.21
CA VAL A 260 18.71 -3.77 2.24
C VAL A 260 17.83 -3.73 0.98
N ILE A 261 18.35 -4.15 -0.17
CA ILE A 261 17.63 -4.15 -1.44
C ILE A 261 16.46 -5.15 -1.51
N THR A 262 16.41 -6.11 -0.58
CA THR A 262 15.34 -7.10 -0.53
C THR A 262 14.87 -7.28 0.90
N TYR A 263 13.57 -7.36 1.10
CA TYR A 263 13.00 -7.72 2.38
C TYR A 263 12.01 -8.87 2.19
N ARG A 264 11.92 -9.73 3.19
CA ARG A 264 10.85 -10.70 3.30
C ARG A 264 9.93 -10.23 4.40
N ARG A 265 8.71 -9.93 4.00
CA ARG A 265 7.61 -9.66 4.90
C ARG A 265 7.31 -10.90 5.72
N GLU A 266 7.29 -10.77 7.02
CA GLU A 266 6.72 -11.76 7.91
C GLU A 266 5.49 -11.16 8.58
N ARG A 267 4.41 -11.93 8.61
CA ARG A 267 3.25 -11.49 9.38
C ARG A 267 3.61 -11.57 10.84
N THR A 268 3.44 -10.44 11.50
CA THR A 268 3.55 -10.37 12.94
C THR A 268 2.28 -10.96 13.53
N TYR A 269 2.42 -12.04 14.25
CA TYR A 269 1.49 -12.39 15.30
C TYR A 269 2.19 -11.98 16.60
N PRO A 270 1.64 -11.11 17.31
CA PRO A 270 0.27 -10.84 17.68
C PRO A 270 -0.33 -9.58 17.09
N GLU A 271 -1.63 -9.49 17.18
CA GLU A 271 -2.32 -8.23 17.04
C GLU A 271 -1.94 -7.30 18.19
N TYR A 272 -1.72 -6.04 17.88
CA TYR A 272 -1.46 -5.02 18.89
C TYR A 272 -2.75 -4.32 19.27
N GLU A 273 -2.95 -4.11 20.55
CA GLU A 273 -3.92 -3.14 21.05
C GLU A 273 -3.30 -1.75 20.99
N VAL A 274 -4.09 -0.79 20.57
CA VAL A 274 -3.72 0.62 20.59
C VAL A 274 -4.39 1.26 21.81
N ILE A 275 -3.60 1.69 22.78
CA ILE A 275 -4.10 2.33 24.00
C ILE A 275 -3.85 3.83 23.90
N VAL A 276 -4.92 4.61 23.93
CA VAL A 276 -4.81 6.08 23.95
C VAL A 276 -4.47 6.54 25.35
N LYS A 277 -3.27 7.08 25.54
CA LYS A 277 -2.77 7.61 26.82
C LYS A 277 -3.01 9.10 26.95
N ALA A 278 -2.88 9.85 25.85
CA ALA A 278 -3.21 11.26 25.79
C ALA A 278 -3.84 11.60 24.42
N THR A 279 -4.65 12.64 24.39
CA THR A 279 -5.32 13.09 23.16
C THR A 279 -5.54 14.60 23.18
N THR A 280 -5.51 15.19 22.01
CA THR A 280 -5.87 16.60 21.80
C THR A 280 -7.37 16.87 22.01
N LEU A 281 -8.21 15.83 22.00
CA LEU A 281 -9.64 15.96 22.30
C LEU A 281 -9.87 16.34 23.76
N THR A 282 -10.87 17.18 23.99
CA THR A 282 -11.23 17.65 25.33
C THR A 282 -12.29 16.80 26.05
N SER A 283 -12.86 15.82 25.33
CA SER A 283 -13.97 15.01 25.84
C SER A 283 -13.70 13.50 25.73
N THR A 284 -13.67 12.81 26.85
CA THR A 284 -13.55 11.34 26.92
C THR A 284 -14.73 10.61 26.24
N VAL A 285 -15.94 11.20 26.27
CA VAL A 285 -17.13 10.62 25.59
C VAL A 285 -16.94 10.68 24.08
N THR A 286 -16.43 11.78 23.58
CA THR A 286 -16.11 11.95 22.15
C THR A 286 -15.01 10.98 21.74
N LEU A 287 -13.93 10.89 22.53
CA LEU A 287 -12.87 9.95 22.31
C LEU A 287 -13.38 8.49 22.25
N GLY A 288 -14.26 8.10 23.17
CA GLY A 288 -14.83 6.75 23.20
C GLY A 288 -15.67 6.41 21.96
N ARG A 289 -16.37 7.39 21.39
CA ARG A 289 -17.12 7.20 20.15
C ARG A 289 -16.20 7.05 18.95
N VAL A 290 -15.19 7.89 18.87
CA VAL A 290 -14.20 7.89 17.79
C VAL A 290 -13.39 6.59 17.81
N ALA A 291 -12.90 6.16 18.96
CA ALA A 291 -12.15 4.91 19.10
C ALA A 291 -12.92 3.71 18.57
N ARG A 292 -14.21 3.60 18.87
CA ARG A 292 -15.08 2.53 18.35
C ARG A 292 -15.24 2.56 16.83
N SER A 293 -15.23 3.75 16.24
CA SER A 293 -15.33 3.91 14.79
C SER A 293 -14.02 3.57 14.07
N ILE A 294 -12.89 3.94 14.65
CA ILE A 294 -11.56 3.56 14.14
C ILE A 294 -11.38 2.04 14.15
N LEU A 295 -11.86 1.38 15.20
CA LEU A 295 -11.86 -0.08 15.30
C LEU A 295 -12.55 -0.74 14.11
N ARG A 296 -13.72 -0.24 13.72
CA ARG A 296 -14.49 -0.77 12.60
C ARG A 296 -13.78 -0.56 11.26
N ILE A 297 -13.13 0.59 11.08
CA ILE A 297 -12.46 0.95 9.83
C ILE A 297 -11.17 0.13 9.62
N LYS A 298 -10.42 -0.16 10.68
CA LYS A 298 -9.11 -0.79 10.58
C LYS A 298 -9.03 -2.20 11.17
N GLY A 299 -10.10 -2.69 11.79
CA GLY A 299 -10.09 -3.98 12.49
C GLY A 299 -9.11 -4.02 13.68
N ARG A 300 -8.68 -2.85 14.17
CA ARG A 300 -7.77 -2.73 15.30
C ARG A 300 -8.53 -2.49 16.58
N VAL A 301 -8.05 -3.08 17.66
CA VAL A 301 -8.60 -2.81 18.98
C VAL A 301 -7.97 -1.53 19.54
N VAL A 302 -8.80 -0.49 19.65
CA VAL A 302 -8.40 0.78 20.28
C VAL A 302 -9.06 0.85 21.66
N LYS A 303 -8.25 0.90 22.69
CA LYS A 303 -8.69 1.08 24.07
C LYS A 303 -8.31 2.47 24.56
N ILE A 304 -9.07 2.98 25.51
CA ILE A 304 -8.77 4.24 26.16
C ILE A 304 -8.18 3.92 27.54
N SER A 305 -7.03 4.49 27.84
CA SER A 305 -6.47 4.37 29.19
C SER A 305 -7.45 4.89 30.23
N PRO A 306 -7.62 4.23 31.39
CA PRO A 306 -8.38 4.79 32.50
C PRO A 306 -7.90 6.18 32.92
N ASP A 307 -6.59 6.42 32.80
CA ASP A 307 -5.93 7.67 33.19
C ASP A 307 -5.64 8.57 31.96
N VAL A 308 -6.45 8.48 30.92
CA VAL A 308 -6.23 9.25 29.67
C VAL A 308 -6.22 10.76 29.94
N VAL A 309 -5.19 11.43 29.46
CA VAL A 309 -5.09 12.89 29.50
C VAL A 309 -5.82 13.46 28.28
N THR A 310 -6.83 14.30 28.51
CA THR A 310 -7.57 15.01 27.46
C THR A 310 -7.12 16.47 27.36
N GLY A 311 -7.22 17.06 26.17
CA GLY A 311 -6.72 18.42 25.92
C GLY A 311 -5.20 18.52 25.96
N ALA A 312 -4.50 17.43 25.69
CA ALA A 312 -3.05 17.42 25.61
C ALA A 312 -2.57 18.15 24.34
N GLU A 313 -1.31 18.57 24.34
CA GLU A 313 -0.70 19.24 23.19
C GLU A 313 -0.62 18.31 21.96
N HIS A 314 -0.38 17.03 22.17
CA HIS A 314 -0.34 16.00 21.13
C HIS A 314 -0.88 14.66 21.64
N THR A 315 -1.19 13.79 20.69
CA THR A 315 -1.66 12.43 21.00
C THR A 315 -0.50 11.53 21.41
N VAL A 316 -0.74 10.71 22.44
CA VAL A 316 0.18 9.68 22.92
C VAL A 316 -0.52 8.33 22.87
N LEU A 317 0.05 7.40 22.13
CA LEU A 317 -0.44 6.03 21.98
C LEU A 317 0.54 5.05 22.63
N GLU A 318 0.02 4.02 23.26
CA GLU A 318 0.79 2.88 23.70
C GLU A 318 0.36 1.64 22.90
N LEU A 319 1.30 0.99 22.24
CA LEU A 319 1.08 -0.26 21.53
C LEU A 319 1.39 -1.43 22.45
N THR A 320 0.40 -2.23 22.75
CA THR A 320 0.56 -3.40 23.61
C THR A 320 0.18 -4.64 22.83
N PRO A 321 1.02 -5.71 22.79
CA PRO A 321 0.64 -6.98 22.19
C PRO A 321 -0.65 -7.52 22.82
N ASP A 322 -1.58 -8.00 22.00
CA ASP A 322 -2.88 -8.52 22.46
C ASP A 322 -2.73 -9.79 23.32
N TYR A 323 -1.61 -10.49 23.19
CA TYR A 323 -1.26 -11.62 24.06
C TYR A 323 -0.27 -11.19 25.15
N ILE A 324 -0.69 -11.19 26.34
CA ILE A 324 0.21 -11.06 27.49
C ILE A 324 0.66 -12.46 27.87
N THR A 325 1.81 -12.91 27.39
CA THR A 325 2.51 -14.00 28.01
C THR A 325 3.13 -13.51 29.30
N ALA A 326 2.43 -13.77 30.41
CA ALA A 326 2.93 -13.62 31.79
C ALA A 326 3.90 -12.46 32.05
N GLY A 327 3.40 -11.24 32.16
CA GLY A 327 3.96 -10.28 33.13
C GLY A 327 5.19 -9.49 32.72
N LYS A 328 5.65 -9.42 31.47
CA LYS A 328 6.95 -8.79 31.14
C LYS A 328 7.04 -7.91 29.91
N GLN A 329 5.97 -7.53 29.25
CA GLN A 329 6.10 -6.65 28.10
C GLN A 329 5.55 -5.27 28.42
N GLN A 330 6.43 -4.32 28.48
CA GLN A 330 6.11 -2.90 28.47
C GLN A 330 5.55 -2.55 27.09
N GLY A 331 4.43 -1.84 27.03
CA GLY A 331 3.92 -1.25 25.81
C GLY A 331 4.91 -0.26 25.21
N ILE A 332 4.85 -0.09 23.90
CA ILE A 332 5.71 0.84 23.19
C ILE A 332 4.96 2.16 23.04
N VAL A 333 5.55 3.24 23.53
CA VAL A 333 4.95 4.56 23.47
C VAL A 333 5.28 5.22 22.13
N ILE A 334 4.24 5.68 21.44
CA ILE A 334 4.33 6.46 20.20
C ILE A 334 3.70 7.81 20.47
N GLU A 335 4.49 8.87 20.31
CA GLU A 335 4.08 10.24 20.61
C GLU A 335 4.67 11.22 19.60
N GLY A 336 3.99 12.35 19.49
CA GLY A 336 4.39 13.44 18.61
C GLY A 336 3.54 13.52 17.33
N PRO A 337 3.37 14.72 16.76
CA PRO A 337 2.41 15.01 15.70
C PRO A 337 2.68 14.21 14.42
N GLU A 338 3.93 13.98 14.08
CA GLU A 338 4.27 13.22 12.87
C GLU A 338 3.96 11.72 13.03
N LYS A 339 4.32 11.15 14.19
CA LYS A 339 4.20 9.71 14.44
C LYS A 339 2.76 9.25 14.68
N THR A 340 1.91 10.12 15.21
CA THR A 340 0.49 9.83 15.47
C THR A 340 -0.43 10.39 14.39
N ARG A 341 0.11 11.09 13.40
CA ARG A 341 -0.62 11.84 12.38
C ARG A 341 -1.78 11.04 11.76
N PHE A 342 -1.54 9.82 11.34
CA PHE A 342 -2.57 9.02 10.69
C PHE A 342 -3.71 8.65 11.66
N PHE A 343 -3.40 8.36 12.91
CA PHE A 343 -4.40 8.14 13.94
C PHE A 343 -5.23 9.41 14.18
N ASP A 344 -4.58 10.56 14.30
CA ASP A 344 -5.24 11.84 14.53
C ASP A 344 -6.11 12.24 13.33
N ASP A 345 -5.66 11.98 12.09
CA ASP A 345 -6.45 12.18 10.87
C ASP A 345 -7.73 11.33 10.87
N LEU A 346 -7.67 10.07 11.29
CA LEU A 346 -8.86 9.21 11.43
C LEU A 346 -9.79 9.72 12.51
N VAL A 347 -9.24 10.21 13.62
CA VAL A 347 -10.02 10.83 14.71
C VAL A 347 -10.74 12.06 14.20
N GLN A 348 -10.05 12.97 13.53
CA GLN A 348 -10.62 14.19 12.97
C GLN A 348 -11.69 13.86 11.92
N ALA A 349 -11.40 12.91 11.03
CA ALA A 349 -12.33 12.42 10.04
C ALA A 349 -13.65 11.97 10.64
N GLN A 350 -13.58 11.21 11.72
CA GLN A 350 -14.77 10.71 12.41
C GLN A 350 -15.54 11.81 13.14
N LEU A 351 -14.85 12.81 13.69
CA LEU A 351 -15.47 13.96 14.33
C LEU A 351 -16.26 14.79 13.30
N ASP A 352 -15.64 15.09 12.16
CA ASP A 352 -16.27 15.85 11.08
C ASP A 352 -17.52 15.14 10.57
N TYR A 353 -17.45 13.82 10.41
CA TYR A 353 -18.58 13.00 10.04
C TYR A 353 -19.73 13.13 11.08
N GLN A 354 -19.42 12.94 12.37
CA GLN A 354 -20.44 13.02 13.42
C GLN A 354 -21.09 14.40 13.52
N GLN A 355 -20.35 15.47 13.26
CA GLN A 355 -20.89 16.82 13.25
C GLN A 355 -21.79 17.05 12.06
N LYS A 356 -21.36 16.67 10.86
CA LYS A 356 -22.13 16.85 9.61
C LYS A 356 -23.38 15.96 9.57
N ALA A 357 -23.29 14.70 9.99
CA ALA A 357 -24.41 13.78 10.02
C ALA A 357 -25.56 14.26 10.94
N LYS A 358 -25.25 15.00 12.00
CA LYS A 358 -26.26 15.63 12.86
C LYS A 358 -26.93 16.84 12.23
N ALA A 359 -26.26 17.50 11.29
CA ALA A 359 -26.76 18.71 10.65
C ALA A 359 -27.45 18.45 9.30
N ASP A 360 -27.36 17.23 8.76
CA ASP A 360 -27.95 16.90 7.47
C ASP A 360 -29.40 16.43 7.61
N PRO A 361 -30.40 17.25 7.17
CA PRO A 361 -31.81 16.90 7.27
C PRO A 361 -32.21 15.73 6.35
N THR A 362 -31.39 15.31 5.42
CA THR A 362 -31.67 14.17 4.52
C THR A 362 -31.63 12.82 5.25
N TRP A 363 -30.95 12.74 6.39
CA TRP A 363 -30.88 11.54 7.25
C TRP A 363 -32.19 11.23 7.99
N THR A 364 -33.04 12.21 8.19
CA THR A 364 -34.31 12.05 8.92
C THR A 364 -35.48 11.55 8.05
N LYS A 365 -35.25 11.34 6.73
CA LYS A 365 -36.33 11.02 5.78
C LYS A 365 -36.19 9.70 5.03
N ARG A 366 -35.34 8.76 5.45
CA ARG A 366 -35.41 7.37 4.96
C ARG A 366 -36.14 6.50 5.97
N ASN A 367 -37.46 6.65 5.98
CA ASN A 367 -38.38 5.61 6.44
C ASN A 367 -38.74 4.71 5.26
#